data_dfc961c610fde10dbaede193e4c82f46
#
_entry.id   dfc961c610fde10dbaede193e4c82f46
#
_cell.length_a   1.000
_cell.length_b   1.000
_cell.length_c   1.000
_cell.angle_alpha   90.00
_cell.angle_beta   90.00
_cell.angle_gamma   90.00
#
_symmetry.space_group_name_H-M   'P 1'
#
loop_
_entity.id
_entity.type
_entity.pdbx_description
1 polymer ?
#
loop_
_entity_poly.entity_id
_entity_poly.type
_entity_poly.pdbx_seq_one_letter_code
_entity_poly.pdbx_strand_id
1 'polypeptide(L)' 'LYIRLPNYTQKQPIFMPQVAIYPKQAASITGNGYEAGKRLLQRIRRQLGKDARALVSVGEFCQFTGLPEHEVSAALRRAA' A
#
# COMPACT_ATOMS: atom_id res chain seq x y z
N LEU A 1 -14.08 -24.60 19.74
CA LEU A 1 -13.72 -24.40 19.55
C LEU A 1 -13.24 -24.00 18.81
N TYR A 2 -13.63 -23.80 18.89
CA TYR A 2 -13.12 -23.30 18.31
C TYR A 2 -12.88 -22.70 17.77
N ILE A 3 -13.10 -22.64 17.79
CA ILE A 3 -12.85 -22.10 17.42
C ILE A 3 -12.28 -21.43 17.00
N ARG A 4 -12.41 -21.51 17.15
CA ARG A 4 -11.87 -20.89 16.80
C ARG A 4 -11.48 -20.46 16.07
N LEU A 5 -11.84 -20.60 16.04
CA LEU A 5 -11.50 -20.22 15.34
C LEU A 5 -11.38 -19.80 14.56
N PRO A 6 -11.50 -19.89 14.64
CA PRO A 6 -11.41 -19.45 13.76
C PRO A 6 -11.20 -18.97 12.99
N ASN A 7 -11.50 -18.96 13.18
CA ASN A 7 -11.21 -18.48 12.52
C ASN A 7 -10.93 -18.09 11.78
N TYR A 8 -11.18 -18.26 12.01
CA TYR A 8 -10.94 -17.99 11.42
C TYR A 8 -10.68 -17.77 10.56
N THR A 9 -10.85 -17.86 10.71
CA THR A 9 -10.63 -17.67 10.03
C THR A 9 -10.33 -17.39 9.18
N GLN A 10 -10.39 -17.36 9.23
CA GLN A 10 -10.29 -17.30 8.56
C GLN A 10 -10.33 -17.05 7.65
N LYS A 11 -10.65 -17.08 7.64
CA LYS A 11 -10.75 -16.93 6.65
C LYS A 11 -10.62 -16.19 5.72
N GLN A 12 -10.59 -15.69 5.55
CA GLN A 12 -10.37 -15.01 4.62
C GLN A 12 -9.28 -14.95 3.93
N PRO A 13 -8.94 -15.63 3.58
CA PRO A 13 -7.68 -15.78 2.99
C PRO A 13 -7.53 -15.32 1.67
N ILE A 14 -8.50 -15.16 1.02
CA ILE A 14 -8.39 -14.70 -0.23
C ILE A 14 -7.95 -13.32 -0.28
N PHE A 15 -7.91 -12.65 0.78
CA PHE A 15 -7.79 -11.30 0.76
C PHE A 15 -6.85 -10.88 1.78
N MET A 16 -5.59 -10.78 1.38
CA MET A 16 -4.55 -10.34 2.24
C MET A 16 -4.28 -8.89 2.00
N PRO A 17 -4.36 -8.05 3.00
CA PRO A 17 -4.08 -6.64 2.81
C PRO A 17 -2.64 -6.46 2.36
N GLN A 18 -2.45 -5.66 1.36
CA GLN A 18 -1.12 -5.35 0.88
C GLN A 18 -0.50 -4.32 1.81
N VAL A 19 0.72 -4.57 2.23
CA VAL A 19 1.42 -3.67 3.14
C VAL A 19 2.32 -2.69 2.41
N ALA A 20 3.02 -3.16 1.38
CA ALA A 20 3.93 -2.31 0.62
C ALA A 20 3.26 -1.82 -0.65
N ILE A 21 3.62 -0.61 -1.08
CA ILE A 21 3.07 -0.05 -2.31
C ILE A 21 4.22 0.12 -3.32
N TYR A 22 3.93 -0.14 -4.59
CA TYR A 22 4.94 -0.14 -5.64
C TYR A 22 4.68 0.99 -6.64
N PRO A 23 5.70 1.36 -7.44
CA PRO A 23 5.58 2.55 -8.31
C PRO A 23 4.38 2.53 -9.25
N LYS A 24 4.08 1.39 -9.83
CA LYS A 24 2.94 1.29 -10.73
C LYS A 24 1.64 1.57 -10.01
N GLN A 25 1.53 1.09 -8.78
CA GLN A 25 0.35 1.31 -7.97
C GLN A 25 0.26 2.75 -7.50
N ALA A 26 1.38 3.33 -7.10
CA ALA A 26 1.40 4.74 -6.70
C ALA A 26 0.98 5.63 -7.87
N ALA A 27 1.44 5.30 -9.07
CA ALA A 27 1.05 6.03 -10.27
C ALA A 27 -0.45 5.92 -10.52
N SER A 28 -0.98 4.72 -10.40
CA SER A 28 -2.39 4.47 -10.64
C SER A 28 -3.28 5.22 -9.63
N ILE A 29 -2.91 5.15 -8.37
CA ILE A 29 -3.70 5.77 -7.31
C ILE A 29 -3.73 7.28 -7.44
N THR A 30 -2.59 7.87 -7.81
CA THR A 30 -2.52 9.32 -7.93
C THR A 30 -2.93 9.83 -9.31
N GLY A 31 -3.17 8.92 -10.25
CA GLY A 31 -3.56 9.33 -11.60
C GLY A 31 -2.42 9.86 -12.42
N ASN A 32 -1.19 9.51 -12.07
CA ASN A 32 0.01 9.95 -12.77
C ASN A 32 0.68 8.81 -13.50
N GLY A 33 1.71 9.13 -14.26
CA GLY A 33 2.46 8.11 -14.99
C GLY A 33 3.42 7.35 -14.08
N TYR A 34 3.99 6.29 -14.62
CA TYR A 34 4.88 5.42 -13.87
C TYR A 34 6.10 6.17 -13.31
N GLU A 35 6.70 7.04 -14.13
CA GLU A 35 7.86 7.79 -13.67
C GLU A 35 7.51 8.71 -12.50
N ALA A 36 6.33 9.30 -12.54
CA ALA A 36 5.89 10.13 -11.43
C ALA A 36 5.67 9.31 -10.18
N GLY A 37 5.15 8.08 -10.35
CA GLY A 37 4.98 7.16 -9.23
C GLY A 37 6.30 6.80 -8.59
N LYS A 38 7.31 6.52 -9.43
CA LYS A 38 8.65 6.23 -8.94
C LYS A 38 9.23 7.40 -8.15
N ARG A 39 9.10 8.59 -8.70
CA ARG A 39 9.64 9.78 -8.02
C ARG A 39 8.92 10.05 -6.72
N LEU A 40 7.62 9.81 -6.67
CA LEU A 40 6.87 10.01 -5.44
C LEU A 40 7.36 9.08 -4.35
N LEU A 41 7.52 7.80 -4.65
CA LEU A 41 8.02 6.85 -3.65
C LEU A 41 9.44 7.20 -3.23
N GLN A 42 10.26 7.67 -4.15
CA GLN A 42 11.63 8.06 -3.82
C GLN A 42 11.63 9.26 -2.87
N ARG A 43 10.72 10.18 -3.10
CA ARG A 43 10.58 11.33 -2.23
C ARG A 43 10.16 10.92 -0.82
N ILE A 44 9.23 9.96 -0.74
CA ILE A 44 8.79 9.45 0.55
C ILE A 44 9.95 8.80 1.29
N ARG A 45 10.74 7.99 0.59
CA ARG A 45 11.91 7.36 1.21
C ARG A 45 12.87 8.38 1.78
N ARG A 46 13.14 9.42 1.02
CA ARG A 46 14.05 10.48 1.48
C ARG A 46 13.50 11.20 2.70
N GLN A 47 12.22 11.49 2.66
CA GLN A 47 11.58 12.20 3.76
C GLN A 47 11.64 11.39 5.05
N LEU A 48 11.53 10.07 4.95
CA LEU A 48 11.54 9.19 6.11
C LEU A 48 12.93 8.69 6.47
N GLY A 49 13.94 9.09 5.73
CA GLY A 49 15.30 8.65 5.99
C GLY A 49 15.52 7.20 5.66
N LYS A 50 14.75 6.64 4.75
CA LYS A 50 14.88 5.25 4.36
C LYS A 50 15.91 5.08 3.26
N ASP A 51 16.42 3.85 3.16
CA ASP A 51 17.32 3.47 2.10
C ASP A 51 16.61 3.66 0.75
N ALA A 52 17.37 3.97 -0.29
CA ALA A 52 16.82 4.21 -1.61
C ALA A 52 16.06 3.01 -2.18
N ARG A 53 16.32 1.81 -1.66
CA ARG A 53 15.65 0.60 -2.10
C ARG A 53 14.63 0.06 -1.12
N ALA A 54 14.43 0.76 0.00
CA ALA A 54 13.51 0.28 1.02
C ALA A 54 12.08 0.33 0.50
N LEU A 55 11.27 -0.61 0.96
CA LEU A 55 9.86 -0.61 0.61
C LEU A 55 9.14 0.51 1.33
N VAL A 56 8.15 1.08 0.66
CA VAL A 56 7.29 2.10 1.27
C VAL A 56 5.98 1.41 1.62
N SER A 57 5.53 1.59 2.85
CA SER A 57 4.28 0.96 3.26
C SER A 57 3.09 1.78 2.79
N VAL A 58 1.95 1.12 2.71
CA VAL A 58 0.70 1.80 2.37
C VAL A 58 0.41 2.90 3.39
N GLY A 59 0.67 2.63 4.67
CA GLY A 59 0.47 3.63 5.70
C GLY A 59 1.37 4.85 5.52
N GLU A 60 2.64 4.61 5.20
CA GLU A 60 3.57 5.70 4.95
C GLU A 60 3.16 6.53 3.75
N PHE A 61 2.73 5.84 2.70
CA PHE A 61 2.25 6.50 1.49
C PHE A 61 1.04 7.39 1.80
N CYS A 62 0.10 6.85 2.57
CA CYS A 62 -1.10 7.60 2.93
C CYS A 62 -0.78 8.80 3.82
N GLN A 63 0.14 8.63 4.75
CA GLN A 63 0.57 9.72 5.60
C GLN A 63 1.22 10.84 4.81
N PHE A 64 2.08 10.47 3.86
CA PHE A 64 2.77 11.46 3.06
C PHE A 64 1.84 12.19 2.10
N THR A 65 0.94 11.47 1.46
CA THR A 65 0.05 12.06 0.46
C THR A 65 -1.20 12.68 1.04
N GLY A 66 -1.55 12.31 2.27
CA GLY A 66 -2.79 12.76 2.88
C GLY A 66 -4.02 12.00 2.42
N LEU A 67 -3.83 10.90 1.70
CA LEU A 67 -4.95 10.10 1.21
C LEU A 67 -5.44 9.15 2.30
N PRO A 68 -6.76 8.90 2.35
CA PRO A 68 -7.30 7.99 3.36
C PRO A 68 -6.88 6.55 3.10
N GLU A 69 -6.42 5.89 4.16
CA GLU A 69 -5.90 4.54 4.04
C GLU A 69 -6.93 3.55 3.51
N HIS A 70 -8.17 3.66 3.94
CA HIS A 70 -9.19 2.73 3.50
C HIS A 70 -9.48 2.86 2.01
N GLU A 71 -9.38 4.07 1.46
CA GLU A 71 -9.60 4.27 0.02
C GLU A 71 -8.42 3.74 -0.79
N VAL A 72 -7.22 3.96 -0.30
CA VAL A 72 -6.03 3.45 -0.99
C VAL A 72 -6.04 1.93 -0.99
N SER A 73 -6.35 1.33 0.16
CA SER A 73 -6.41 -0.11 0.27
C SER A 73 -7.47 -0.70 -0.66
N ALA A 74 -8.63 -0.05 -0.74
CA ALA A 74 -9.68 -0.50 -1.63
C ALA A 74 -9.26 -0.42 -3.09
N ALA A 75 -8.56 0.64 -3.46
CA ALA A 75 -8.07 0.80 -4.83
C ALA A 75 -7.04 -0.27 -5.17
N LEU A 76 -6.15 -0.58 -4.23
CA LEU A 76 -5.15 -1.63 -4.45
C LEU A 76 -5.80 -2.99 -4.65
N ARG A 77 -6.85 -3.29 -3.89
CA ARG A 77 -7.56 -4.54 -4.04
C ARG A 77 -8.24 -4.65 -5.41
N ARG A 78 -8.83 -3.55 -5.86
CA ARG A 78 -9.52 -3.56 -7.16
C ARG A 78 -8.55 -3.74 -8.31
N ALA A 79 -7.36 -3.20 -8.17
CA ALA A 79 -6.36 -3.26 -9.22
C ALA A 79 -5.68 -4.62 -9.30
N ALA A 80 -5.77 -5.41 -8.26
CA ALA A 80 -5.19 -6.75 -8.26
C ALA A 80 -6.10 -7.73 -9.01
#